data_6690eed026d6e1e39b0f63b9ac29b6c6
#
_entry.id   6690eed026d6e1e39b0f63b9ac29b6c6
#
_cell.length_a   1.000
_cell.length_b   1.000
_cell.length_c   1.000
_cell.angle_alpha   90.00
_cell.angle_beta   90.00
_cell.angle_gamma   90.00
#
_symmetry.space_group_name_H-M   'P 1'
#
loop_
_entity.id
_entity.type
_entity.pdbx_description
1 polymer ?
#
loop_
_entity_poly.entity_id
_entity_poly.type
_entity_poly.pdbx_seq_one_letter_code
_entity_poly.pdbx_strand_id
1 'polypeptide(L)'
;MNNGPRNFEIRTARVEDVPIILQLIRDLATYERAPNEVTATEEQLVEVLFGPRPSAEVMLAFEEGTAVGFAVFFHNFSTWLGRPGLYLEDLFVKPEVRGKGYGRALLVHLAKIARERGCGRMEWAVLDWNDPAIQFYHKLGAAPMDEWTVFRLTGDGIAKLAEQ
;
A
#
# COMPACT_ATOMS: atom_id res chain seq x y z
N MET A 1 -31.05 13.62 12.90
CA MET A 1 -29.76 12.92 12.79
C MET A 1 -28.90 13.69 11.79
N ASN A 2 -27.88 14.41 12.25
CA ASN A 2 -27.04 15.27 11.42
C ASN A 2 -26.11 14.43 10.56
N ASN A 3 -26.47 14.15 9.29
CA ASN A 3 -25.56 13.65 8.27
C ASN A 3 -24.87 14.84 7.58
N GLY A 4 -24.13 15.64 8.33
CA GLY A 4 -23.15 16.55 7.74
C GLY A 4 -22.07 15.75 6.99
N PRO A 5 -21.37 16.31 6.00
CA PRO A 5 -20.27 15.63 5.32
C PRO A 5 -19.26 15.22 6.38
N ARG A 6 -19.02 13.91 6.51
CA ARG A 6 -17.98 13.38 7.39
C ARG A 6 -16.66 13.94 6.93
N ASN A 7 -15.87 14.46 7.86
CA ASN A 7 -14.55 15.01 7.56
C ASN A 7 -13.61 13.86 7.20
N PHE A 8 -13.49 13.58 5.90
CA PHE A 8 -12.59 12.57 5.35
C PHE A 8 -11.41 13.25 4.68
N GLU A 9 -10.21 12.85 5.04
CA GLU A 9 -8.96 13.42 4.55
C GLU A 9 -7.99 12.31 4.14
N ILE A 10 -7.26 12.54 3.04
CA ILE A 10 -6.07 11.75 2.67
C ILE A 10 -4.88 12.70 2.67
N ARG A 11 -3.84 12.33 3.37
CA ARG A 11 -2.59 13.08 3.38
C ARG A 11 -1.36 12.18 3.39
N THR A 12 -0.23 12.72 2.97
CA THR A 12 1.07 12.08 3.14
C THR A 12 1.37 11.88 4.63
N ALA A 13 1.89 10.71 4.97
CA ALA A 13 2.34 10.42 6.32
C ALA A 13 3.57 11.25 6.69
N ARG A 14 3.71 11.51 7.98
CA ARG A 14 4.84 12.20 8.61
C ARG A 14 5.54 11.24 9.57
N VAL A 15 6.73 11.57 10.01
CA VAL A 15 7.48 10.73 10.94
C VAL A 15 6.71 10.46 12.25
N GLU A 16 5.93 11.42 12.71
CA GLU A 16 5.10 11.29 13.91
C GLU A 16 3.96 10.27 13.75
N ASP A 17 3.62 9.92 12.52
CA ASP A 17 2.57 8.94 12.22
C ASP A 17 3.07 7.48 12.27
N VAL A 18 4.36 7.23 12.49
CA VAL A 18 4.93 5.88 12.49
C VAL A 18 4.19 4.90 13.40
N PRO A 19 3.78 5.24 14.64
CA PRO A 19 2.98 4.34 15.46
C PRO A 19 1.63 3.96 14.81
N ILE A 20 0.99 4.90 14.11
CA ILE A 20 -0.26 4.67 13.37
C ILE A 20 0.01 3.74 12.19
N ILE A 21 1.08 3.97 11.43
CA ILE A 21 1.47 3.15 10.29
C ILE A 21 1.70 1.70 10.74
N LEU A 22 2.49 1.50 11.79
CA LEU A 22 2.77 0.15 12.33
C LEU A 22 1.50 -0.55 12.79
N GLN A 23 0.56 0.18 13.42
CA GLN A 23 -0.72 -0.41 13.81
C GLN A 23 -1.54 -0.83 12.59
N LEU A 24 -1.62 -0.01 11.54
CA LEU A 24 -2.33 -0.35 10.30
C LEU A 24 -1.70 -1.54 9.57
N ILE A 25 -0.36 -1.67 9.60
CA ILE A 25 0.35 -2.86 9.08
C ILE A 25 -0.08 -4.12 9.85
N ARG A 26 -0.16 -4.06 11.18
CA ARG A 26 -0.63 -5.20 12.01
C ARG A 26 -2.09 -5.54 11.77
N ASP A 27 -2.93 -4.53 11.59
CA ASP A 27 -4.35 -4.71 11.26
C ASP A 27 -4.52 -5.39 9.90
N LEU A 28 -3.72 -4.98 8.89
CA LEU A 28 -3.67 -5.63 7.57
C LEU A 28 -3.21 -7.08 7.67
N ALA A 29 -2.11 -7.35 8.38
CA ALA A 29 -1.60 -8.71 8.56
C ALA A 29 -2.64 -9.62 9.25
N THR A 30 -3.38 -9.09 10.21
CA THR A 30 -4.50 -9.81 10.84
C THR A 30 -5.60 -10.13 9.82
N TYR A 31 -5.97 -9.16 8.98
CA TYR A 31 -6.94 -9.37 7.91
C TYR A 31 -6.47 -10.42 6.90
N GLU A 32 -5.19 -10.43 6.57
CA GLU A 32 -4.56 -11.38 5.66
C GLU A 32 -4.21 -12.74 6.30
N ARG A 33 -4.65 -12.97 7.55
CA ARG A 33 -4.45 -14.22 8.31
C ARG A 33 -2.99 -14.53 8.63
N ALA A 34 -2.14 -13.51 8.70
CA ALA A 34 -0.70 -13.61 8.99
C ALA A 34 -0.25 -12.67 10.12
N PRO A 35 -0.95 -12.61 11.28
CA PRO A 35 -0.67 -11.59 12.31
C PRO A 35 0.72 -11.72 12.93
N ASN A 36 1.34 -12.91 12.88
CA ASN A 36 2.65 -13.19 13.46
C ASN A 36 3.83 -12.92 12.50
N GLU A 37 3.55 -12.53 11.25
CA GLU A 37 4.60 -12.28 10.25
C GLU A 37 5.18 -10.86 10.33
N VAL A 38 4.53 -9.95 11.06
CA VAL A 38 5.00 -8.57 11.21
C VAL A 38 6.12 -8.50 12.25
N THR A 39 7.33 -8.33 11.77
CA THR A 39 8.55 -8.16 12.59
C THR A 39 9.06 -6.72 12.59
N ALA A 40 8.45 -5.83 11.79
CA ALA A 40 8.83 -4.43 11.68
C ALA A 40 8.69 -3.71 13.02
N THR A 41 9.65 -2.83 13.32
CA THR A 41 9.61 -1.94 14.49
C THR A 41 9.42 -0.48 14.07
N GLU A 42 9.05 0.37 15.02
CA GLU A 42 8.91 1.81 14.75
C GLU A 42 10.24 2.43 14.30
N GLU A 43 11.36 2.05 14.92
CA GLU A 43 12.69 2.53 14.58
C GLU A 43 13.06 2.18 13.13
N GLN A 44 12.79 0.95 12.70
CA GLN A 44 12.99 0.52 11.33
C GLN A 44 12.13 1.33 10.35
N LEU A 45 10.84 1.55 10.68
CA LEU A 45 9.94 2.34 9.84
C LEU A 45 10.37 3.81 9.74
N VAL A 46 10.87 4.41 10.83
CA VAL A 46 11.45 5.76 10.80
C VAL A 46 12.61 5.82 9.80
N GLU A 47 13.54 4.86 9.88
CA GLU A 47 14.70 4.83 9.01
C GLU A 47 14.34 4.63 7.53
N VAL A 48 13.49 3.64 7.22
CA VAL A 48 13.21 3.24 5.84
C VAL A 48 12.14 4.09 5.14
N LEU A 49 11.28 4.79 5.88
CA LEU A 49 10.23 5.64 5.30
C LEU A 49 10.57 7.14 5.37
N PHE A 50 11.36 7.57 6.35
CA PHE A 50 11.63 8.99 6.61
C PHE A 50 13.12 9.33 6.68
N GLY A 51 14.00 8.35 6.49
CA GLY A 51 15.44 8.55 6.41
C GLY A 51 15.88 9.23 5.11
N PRO A 52 17.20 9.39 4.91
CA PRO A 52 17.75 10.12 3.75
C PRO A 52 17.43 9.50 2.38
N ARG A 53 17.10 8.21 2.34
CA ARG A 53 16.73 7.46 1.13
C ARG A 53 15.49 6.61 1.42
N PRO A 54 14.31 7.19 1.40
CA PRO A 54 13.08 6.45 1.67
C PRO A 54 12.89 5.29 0.68
N SER A 55 12.53 4.11 1.19
CA SER A 55 12.24 2.92 0.38
C SER A 55 10.80 2.93 -0.15
N ALA A 56 9.90 3.63 0.53
CA ALA A 56 8.50 3.75 0.17
C ALA A 56 7.90 5.05 0.72
N GLU A 57 6.73 5.39 0.22
CA GLU A 57 5.91 6.50 0.68
C GLU A 57 4.58 5.98 1.23
N VAL A 58 3.98 6.70 2.17
CA VAL A 58 2.72 6.31 2.80
C VAL A 58 1.70 7.43 2.71
N MET A 59 0.50 7.10 2.22
CA MET A 59 -0.69 7.92 2.35
C MET A 59 -1.55 7.40 3.48
N LEU A 60 -2.02 8.27 4.35
CA LEU A 60 -2.94 7.97 5.43
C LEU A 60 -4.32 8.55 5.13
N ALA A 61 -5.35 7.76 5.39
CA ALA A 61 -6.74 8.18 5.31
C ALA A 61 -7.30 8.36 6.73
N PHE A 62 -7.95 9.48 6.95
CA PHE A 62 -8.58 9.84 8.23
C PHE A 62 -10.08 10.07 8.04
N GLU A 63 -10.88 9.64 9.00
CA GLU A 63 -12.27 10.01 9.18
C GLU A 63 -12.42 10.63 10.56
N GLU A 64 -12.94 11.86 10.65
CA GLU A 64 -13.11 12.62 11.90
C GLU A 64 -11.83 12.63 12.76
N GLY A 65 -10.67 12.80 12.11
CA GLY A 65 -9.36 12.83 12.78
C GLY A 65 -8.79 11.47 13.20
N THR A 66 -9.52 10.38 12.97
CA THR A 66 -9.06 9.02 13.27
C THR A 66 -8.53 8.34 12.02
N ALA A 67 -7.34 7.73 12.10
CA ALA A 67 -6.77 6.97 10.99
C ALA A 67 -7.60 5.71 10.71
N VAL A 68 -8.10 5.60 9.48
CA VAL A 68 -9.01 4.53 9.05
C VAL A 68 -8.46 3.67 7.93
N GLY A 69 -7.33 4.04 7.36
CA GLY A 69 -6.70 3.27 6.29
C GLY A 69 -5.40 3.90 5.82
N PHE A 70 -4.68 3.18 5.00
CA PHE A 70 -3.42 3.63 4.42
C PHE A 70 -3.15 3.00 3.06
N ALA A 71 -2.21 3.59 2.33
CA ALA A 71 -1.59 3.02 1.16
C ALA A 71 -0.08 3.21 1.25
N VAL A 72 0.68 2.14 1.05
CA VAL A 72 2.15 2.13 0.98
C VAL A 72 2.55 1.88 -0.46
N PHE A 73 3.40 2.70 -1.03
CA PHE A 73 3.80 2.60 -2.42
C PHE A 73 5.24 3.05 -2.65
N PHE A 74 5.81 2.59 -3.74
CA PHE A 74 7.14 2.99 -4.22
C PHE A 74 7.15 2.99 -5.74
N HIS A 75 8.27 3.41 -6.34
CA HIS A 75 8.42 3.40 -7.79
C HIS A 75 9.26 2.20 -8.23
N ASN A 76 8.70 1.38 -9.11
CA ASN A 76 9.44 0.42 -9.93
C ASN A 76 9.75 1.05 -11.30
N PHE A 77 10.29 0.29 -12.21
CA PHE A 77 10.67 0.78 -13.53
C PHE A 77 10.24 -0.20 -14.62
N SER A 78 9.66 0.33 -15.70
CA SER A 78 9.36 -0.44 -16.90
C SER A 78 10.44 -0.19 -17.95
N THR A 79 11.25 -1.18 -18.24
CA THR A 79 12.25 -1.12 -19.32
C THR A 79 11.58 -0.98 -20.69
N TRP A 80 10.42 -1.58 -20.88
CA TRP A 80 9.69 -1.51 -22.16
C TRP A 80 9.11 -0.14 -22.43
N LEU A 81 8.63 0.54 -21.40
CA LEU A 81 8.06 1.89 -21.52
C LEU A 81 9.12 2.99 -21.34
N GLY A 82 10.29 2.67 -20.78
CA GLY A 82 11.29 3.67 -20.39
C GLY A 82 10.77 4.66 -19.36
N ARG A 83 9.87 4.22 -18.48
CA ARG A 83 9.17 5.07 -17.50
C ARG A 83 9.12 4.43 -16.12
N PRO A 84 9.05 5.24 -15.04
CA PRO A 84 8.71 4.71 -13.73
C PRO A 84 7.31 4.10 -13.75
N GLY A 85 7.10 3.13 -12.87
CA GLY A 85 5.79 2.65 -12.47
C GLY A 85 5.51 3.02 -11.03
N LEU A 86 4.26 3.12 -10.64
CA LEU A 86 3.88 3.18 -9.24
C LEU A 86 3.48 1.78 -8.80
N TYR A 87 4.22 1.22 -7.83
CA TYR A 87 3.90 -0.08 -7.24
C TYR A 87 3.27 0.14 -5.87
N LEU A 88 2.03 -0.30 -5.72
CA LEU A 88 1.31 -0.27 -4.46
C LEU A 88 1.63 -1.54 -3.68
N GLU A 89 2.40 -1.41 -2.60
CA GLU A 89 2.74 -2.52 -1.72
C GLU A 89 1.53 -2.95 -0.90
N ASP A 90 0.90 -2.00 -0.20
CA ASP A 90 -0.25 -2.27 0.66
C ASP A 90 -1.35 -1.25 0.45
N LEU A 91 -2.59 -1.72 0.43
CA LEU A 91 -3.80 -0.92 0.52
C LEU A 91 -4.73 -1.53 1.56
N PHE A 92 -5.00 -0.80 2.61
CA PHE A 92 -5.88 -1.27 3.69
C PHE A 92 -6.84 -0.19 4.15
N VAL A 93 -8.08 -0.59 4.37
CA VAL A 93 -9.12 0.21 5.04
C VAL A 93 -9.71 -0.66 6.13
N LYS A 94 -9.79 -0.12 7.32
CA LYS A 94 -10.34 -0.81 8.50
C LYS A 94 -11.73 -1.38 8.19
N PRO A 95 -12.02 -2.64 8.54
CA PRO A 95 -13.27 -3.31 8.20
C PRO A 95 -14.54 -2.53 8.61
N GLU A 96 -14.51 -1.90 9.78
CA GLU A 96 -15.64 -1.15 10.35
C GLU A 96 -16.06 0.09 9.56
N VAL A 97 -15.21 0.58 8.66
CA VAL A 97 -15.50 1.75 7.82
C VAL A 97 -15.52 1.44 6.33
N ARG A 98 -15.47 0.17 5.96
CA ARG A 98 -15.60 -0.27 4.57
C ARG A 98 -16.97 0.09 3.98
N GLY A 99 -17.06 0.09 2.64
CA GLY A 99 -18.28 0.49 1.95
C GLY A 99 -18.51 2.00 1.79
N LYS A 100 -17.68 2.83 2.46
CA LYS A 100 -17.74 4.29 2.36
C LYS A 100 -16.92 4.88 1.19
N GLY A 101 -16.25 4.04 0.39
CA GLY A 101 -15.46 4.47 -0.77
C GLY A 101 -14.01 4.88 -0.47
N TYR A 102 -13.51 4.68 0.75
CA TYR A 102 -12.16 5.13 1.16
C TYR A 102 -11.03 4.42 0.42
N GLY A 103 -11.16 3.10 0.18
CA GLY A 103 -10.19 2.37 -0.64
C GLY A 103 -10.11 2.91 -2.07
N ARG A 104 -11.26 3.24 -2.66
CA ARG A 104 -11.31 3.87 -3.98
C ARG A 104 -10.67 5.27 -3.96
N ALA A 105 -10.92 6.05 -2.92
CA ALA A 105 -10.35 7.38 -2.77
C ALA A 105 -8.81 7.33 -2.67
N LEU A 106 -8.25 6.38 -1.91
CA LEU A 106 -6.81 6.13 -1.84
C LEU A 106 -6.23 5.77 -3.21
N LEU A 107 -6.84 4.82 -3.95
CA LEU A 107 -6.37 4.47 -5.29
C LEU A 107 -6.46 5.61 -6.30
N VAL A 108 -7.53 6.40 -6.26
CA VAL A 108 -7.65 7.61 -7.09
C VAL A 108 -6.55 8.62 -6.74
N HIS A 109 -6.23 8.77 -5.47
CA HIS A 109 -5.15 9.65 -5.02
C HIS A 109 -3.80 9.18 -5.57
N LEU A 110 -3.49 7.89 -5.47
CA LEU A 110 -2.27 7.31 -6.05
C LEU A 110 -2.22 7.41 -7.58
N ALA A 111 -3.35 7.25 -8.26
CA ALA A 111 -3.42 7.43 -9.71
C ALA A 111 -3.10 8.88 -10.14
N LYS A 112 -3.49 9.86 -9.36
CA LYS A 112 -3.10 11.27 -9.57
C LYS A 112 -1.60 11.44 -9.41
N ILE A 113 -1.01 10.90 -8.34
CA ILE A 113 0.44 10.92 -8.12
C ILE A 113 1.18 10.24 -9.29
N ALA A 114 0.73 9.06 -9.70
CA ALA A 114 1.32 8.33 -10.81
C ALA A 114 1.31 9.15 -12.11
N ARG A 115 0.19 9.80 -12.40
CA ARG A 115 0.07 10.69 -13.58
C ARG A 115 1.00 11.89 -13.48
N GLU A 116 1.04 12.56 -12.35
CA GLU A 116 1.88 13.74 -12.10
C GLU A 116 3.37 13.42 -12.21
N ARG A 117 3.77 12.21 -11.79
CA ARG A 117 5.15 11.71 -11.86
C ARG A 117 5.52 11.03 -13.18
N GLY A 118 4.62 11.00 -14.17
CA GLY A 118 4.85 10.41 -15.47
C GLY A 118 4.97 8.89 -15.47
N CYS A 119 4.38 8.21 -14.48
CA CYS A 119 4.37 6.76 -14.42
C CYS A 119 3.63 6.16 -15.62
N GLY A 120 4.22 5.11 -16.21
CA GLY A 120 3.62 4.41 -17.34
C GLY A 120 2.61 3.33 -16.94
N ARG A 121 2.61 2.91 -15.66
CA ARG A 121 1.70 1.90 -15.12
C ARG A 121 1.57 2.02 -13.60
N MET A 122 0.51 1.42 -13.06
CA MET A 122 0.35 1.13 -11.64
C MET A 122 0.15 -0.38 -11.49
N GLU A 123 0.82 -0.97 -10.51
CA GLU A 123 0.76 -2.41 -10.24
C GLU A 123 0.64 -2.69 -8.75
N TRP A 124 0.01 -3.80 -8.40
CA TRP A 124 -0.10 -4.34 -7.05
C TRP A 124 -0.37 -5.84 -7.10
N ALA A 125 -0.19 -6.50 -5.98
CA ALA A 125 -0.59 -7.89 -5.79
C ALA A 125 -1.82 -8.00 -4.87
N VAL A 126 -2.54 -9.09 -4.99
CA VAL A 126 -3.66 -9.43 -4.13
C VAL A 126 -3.61 -10.93 -3.85
N LEU A 127 -3.99 -11.33 -2.65
CA LEU A 127 -4.09 -12.75 -2.31
C LEU A 127 -5.21 -13.41 -3.10
N ASP A 128 -4.94 -14.58 -3.68
CA ASP A 128 -5.86 -15.29 -4.58
C ASP A 128 -7.23 -15.58 -3.97
N TRP A 129 -7.30 -15.73 -2.64
CA TRP A 129 -8.55 -15.95 -1.92
C TRP A 129 -9.35 -14.67 -1.63
N ASN A 130 -8.79 -13.47 -1.91
CA ASN A 130 -9.42 -12.19 -1.58
C ASN A 130 -10.37 -11.73 -2.70
N ASP A 131 -11.41 -12.51 -2.97
CA ASP A 131 -12.41 -12.21 -4.00
C ASP A 131 -13.01 -10.81 -3.92
N PRO A 132 -13.35 -10.26 -2.73
CA PRO A 132 -13.88 -8.89 -2.66
C PRO A 132 -12.92 -7.84 -3.22
N ALA A 133 -11.61 -7.96 -2.94
CA ALA A 133 -10.60 -7.06 -3.46
C ALA A 133 -10.40 -7.26 -4.97
N ILE A 134 -10.35 -8.50 -5.45
CA ILE A 134 -10.21 -8.82 -6.87
C ILE A 134 -11.37 -8.20 -7.66
N GLN A 135 -12.62 -8.40 -7.23
CA GLN A 135 -13.80 -7.81 -7.87
C GLN A 135 -13.77 -6.27 -7.84
N PHE A 136 -13.27 -5.69 -6.77
CA PHE A 136 -13.11 -4.25 -6.68
C PHE A 136 -12.08 -3.73 -7.71
N TYR A 137 -10.95 -4.40 -7.89
CA TYR A 137 -9.93 -4.01 -8.87
C TYR A 137 -10.43 -4.16 -10.31
N HIS A 138 -11.15 -5.23 -10.64
CA HIS A 138 -11.79 -5.39 -11.95
C HIS A 138 -12.75 -4.23 -12.27
N LYS A 139 -13.56 -3.80 -11.30
CA LYS A 139 -14.47 -2.65 -11.47
C LYS A 139 -13.75 -1.32 -11.72
N LEU A 140 -12.49 -1.21 -11.33
CA LEU A 140 -11.64 -0.06 -11.61
C LEU A 140 -10.94 -0.14 -12.97
N GLY A 141 -11.11 -1.24 -13.69
CA GLY A 141 -10.47 -1.46 -15.00
C GLY A 141 -9.07 -2.06 -14.92
N ALA A 142 -8.63 -2.54 -13.75
CA ALA A 142 -7.38 -3.26 -13.63
C ALA A 142 -7.51 -4.68 -14.19
N ALA A 143 -6.45 -5.15 -14.87
CA ALA A 143 -6.38 -6.50 -15.43
C ALA A 143 -5.33 -7.33 -14.68
N PRO A 144 -5.61 -8.59 -14.33
CA PRO A 144 -4.64 -9.47 -13.72
C PRO A 144 -3.53 -9.83 -14.72
N MET A 145 -2.31 -10.01 -14.21
CA MET A 145 -1.13 -10.39 -15.01
C MET A 145 -0.86 -11.89 -14.85
N ASP A 146 -1.80 -12.72 -15.30
CA ASP A 146 -1.83 -14.17 -15.03
C ASP A 146 -0.65 -14.95 -15.67
N GLU A 147 0.01 -14.37 -16.66
CA GLU A 147 1.17 -14.97 -17.34
C GLU A 147 2.49 -14.80 -16.57
N TRP A 148 2.49 -14.04 -15.46
CA TRP A 148 3.68 -13.74 -14.68
C TRP A 148 3.67 -14.46 -13.34
N THR A 149 4.80 -15.07 -12.99
CA THR A 149 5.00 -15.69 -11.68
C THR A 149 6.02 -14.89 -10.88
N VAL A 150 5.69 -14.54 -9.65
CA VAL A 150 6.59 -13.83 -8.74
C VAL A 150 7.52 -14.83 -8.07
N PHE A 151 8.84 -14.59 -8.16
CA PHE A 151 9.86 -15.32 -7.41
C PHE A 151 10.37 -14.47 -6.26
N ARG A 152 10.65 -15.11 -5.11
CA ARG A 152 11.12 -14.44 -3.90
C ARG A 152 12.31 -15.19 -3.30
N LEU A 153 13.37 -14.46 -2.99
CA LEU A 153 14.42 -14.89 -2.07
C LEU A 153 14.28 -14.11 -0.77
N THR A 154 14.30 -14.80 0.35
CA THR A 154 14.37 -14.20 1.69
C THR A 154 15.81 -14.08 2.17
N GLY A 155 16.06 -13.47 3.35
CA GLY A 155 17.36 -13.09 3.85
C GLY A 155 18.46 -14.16 3.68
N ASP A 156 18.23 -15.39 4.14
CA ASP A 156 19.20 -16.49 4.00
C ASP A 156 19.45 -16.90 2.55
N GLY A 157 18.41 -16.86 1.71
CA GLY A 157 18.54 -17.14 0.28
C GLY A 157 19.36 -16.06 -0.44
N ILE A 158 19.18 -14.80 -0.06
CA ILE A 158 19.96 -13.68 -0.60
C ILE A 158 21.43 -13.84 -0.20
N ALA A 159 21.72 -14.12 1.08
CA ALA A 159 23.09 -14.31 1.57
C ALA A 159 23.80 -15.44 0.82
N LYS A 160 23.16 -16.61 0.69
CA LYS A 160 23.72 -17.77 -0.04
C LYS A 160 23.98 -17.47 -1.51
N LEU A 161 23.14 -16.70 -2.17
CA LEU A 161 23.34 -16.33 -3.57
C LEU A 161 24.48 -15.33 -3.73
N ALA A 162 24.64 -14.40 -2.78
CA ALA A 162 25.71 -13.40 -2.80
C ALA A 162 27.12 -13.98 -2.58
N GLU A 163 27.24 -15.20 -2.04
CA GLU A 163 28.49 -15.92 -1.75
C GLU A 163 28.97 -16.82 -2.90
N GLN A 164 28.24 -16.92 -4.02
CA GLN A 164 28.60 -17.71 -5.20
C GLN A 164 29.47 -16.93 -6.19
#